data_467087b3da8f1bf04eb232a67ea5d40c
#
_entry.id   467087b3da8f1bf04eb232a67ea5d40c
#
_cell.length_a   1.000
_cell.length_b   1.000
_cell.length_c   1.000
_cell.angle_alpha   90.00
_cell.angle_beta   90.00
_cell.angle_gamma   90.00
#
_symmetry.space_group_name_H-M   'P 1'
#
loop_
_entity.id
_entity.type
_entity.pdbx_description
1 polymer ?
#
loop_
_entity_poly.entity_id
_entity_poly.type
_entity_poly.pdbx_seq_one_letter_code
_entity_poly.pdbx_strand_id
1 'polypeptide(L)'
;ITTRLVGSEMCIRDRLQKKQWSMEHFFMRQDYYTLIFDNAKQMELVKDTTIDHVVVEKVYLKSGSVKQYLFNRINGQWMMTSINYKPMYQNLNASFLKFYRQFATDTAFQYRHLHNPVMFTGPDPDDDFSTMTGEIAPETWPAFAPQLPGNMIYNILYGQKYAESTQKIFVMRGIANGLELELTFRKQGGKWMLTKLNQ
;
A
#
# COMPACT_ATOMS: atom_id res chain seq x y z
N ILE A 1 10.91 27.41 -25.78
CA ILE A 1 12.26 27.37 -25.18
C ILE A 1 12.39 25.97 -24.56
N THR A 2 13.21 25.17 -25.24
CA THR A 2 13.46 23.76 -24.88
C THR A 2 14.62 23.77 -23.89
N THR A 3 14.40 23.57 -22.62
CA THR A 3 15.48 23.37 -21.65
C THR A 3 15.80 21.89 -21.61
N ARG A 4 16.89 21.52 -22.22
CA ARG A 4 17.53 20.21 -22.16
C ARG A 4 18.22 20.10 -20.80
N LEU A 5 17.67 19.30 -19.87
CA LEU A 5 18.41 18.86 -18.69
C LEU A 5 19.17 17.59 -19.06
N VAL A 6 20.49 17.74 -19.12
CA VAL A 6 21.47 16.64 -19.23
C VAL A 6 21.71 16.12 -17.83
N GLY A 7 21.36 14.87 -17.57
CA GLY A 7 21.61 14.18 -16.31
C GLY A 7 20.86 12.86 -16.32
N SER A 8 21.61 11.80 -16.49
CA SER A 8 21.26 10.39 -16.54
C SER A 8 20.17 9.97 -15.56
N GLU A 9 18.92 10.03 -15.97
CA GLU A 9 17.83 9.16 -15.55
C GLU A 9 16.71 9.38 -16.56
N MET A 10 16.30 8.31 -17.21
CA MET A 10 15.31 8.33 -18.29
C MET A 10 13.93 8.60 -17.66
N CYS A 11 13.64 9.84 -17.29
CA CYS A 11 12.29 10.32 -17.07
C CYS A 11 11.65 10.55 -18.44
N ILE A 12 11.01 9.52 -18.97
CA ILE A 12 10.09 9.68 -20.09
C ILE A 12 8.88 10.44 -19.54
N ARG A 13 8.92 11.77 -19.61
CA ARG A 13 7.74 12.62 -19.45
C ARG A 13 6.91 12.54 -20.73
N ASP A 14 6.24 11.44 -20.93
CA ASP A 14 5.25 11.36 -21.97
C ASP A 14 4.00 12.13 -21.54
N ARG A 15 3.72 13.23 -22.25
CA ARG A 15 2.41 13.89 -22.16
C ARG A 15 1.38 12.93 -22.70
N LEU A 16 0.61 12.29 -21.83
CA LEU A 16 -0.49 11.44 -22.24
C LEU A 16 -1.53 12.24 -23.00
N GLN A 17 -1.80 11.79 -24.21
CA GLN A 17 -2.94 12.28 -24.98
C GLN A 17 -4.24 11.68 -24.43
N LYS A 18 -5.38 12.37 -24.62
CA LYS A 18 -6.71 11.91 -24.17
C LYS A 18 -7.01 10.46 -24.57
N LYS A 19 -6.60 10.05 -25.77
CA LYS A 19 -6.76 8.67 -26.30
C LYS A 19 -5.94 7.66 -25.50
N GLN A 20 -4.71 8.01 -25.13
CA GLN A 20 -3.83 7.14 -24.33
C GLN A 20 -4.36 6.99 -22.90
N TRP A 21 -4.92 8.07 -22.34
CA TRP A 21 -5.55 8.02 -21.01
C TRP A 21 -6.72 7.03 -20.94
N SER A 22 -7.59 7.03 -21.95
CA SER A 22 -8.71 6.07 -22.00
C SER A 22 -8.26 4.61 -22.08
N MET A 23 -7.05 4.35 -22.59
CA MET A 23 -6.44 3.01 -22.68
C MET A 23 -5.71 2.60 -21.38
N GLU A 24 -5.43 3.54 -20.48
CA GLU A 24 -4.71 3.27 -19.24
C GLU A 24 -5.52 2.43 -18.23
N HIS A 25 -6.83 2.31 -18.40
CA HIS A 25 -7.72 1.57 -17.51
C HIS A 25 -7.44 1.87 -16.02
N PHE A 26 -7.19 3.16 -15.73
CA PHE A 26 -6.88 3.61 -14.40
C PHE A 26 -8.09 3.40 -13.50
N PHE A 27 -7.94 2.58 -12.46
CA PHE A 27 -9.00 2.24 -11.49
C PHE A 27 -10.33 1.69 -12.08
N MET A 28 -10.37 1.18 -13.30
CA MET A 28 -11.62 0.75 -13.92
C MET A 28 -12.11 -0.65 -13.47
N ARG A 29 -11.29 -1.43 -12.80
CA ARG A 29 -11.60 -2.82 -12.40
C ARG A 29 -11.07 -3.18 -11.02
N GLN A 30 -10.95 -2.20 -10.13
CA GLN A 30 -10.42 -2.44 -8.82
C GLN A 30 -11.52 -2.39 -7.79
N ASP A 31 -11.53 -3.40 -6.93
CA ASP A 31 -12.44 -3.47 -5.80
C ASP A 31 -11.82 -2.91 -4.52
N TYR A 32 -10.51 -2.61 -4.54
CA TYR A 32 -9.74 -2.13 -3.38
C TYR A 32 -8.59 -1.20 -3.77
N TYR A 33 -8.10 -0.47 -2.78
CA TYR A 33 -6.81 0.23 -2.80
C TYR A 33 -6.04 -0.06 -1.52
N THR A 34 -4.75 0.25 -1.52
CA THR A 34 -3.88 0.02 -0.36
C THR A 34 -3.19 1.30 0.09
N LEU A 35 -2.81 1.33 1.35
CA LEU A 35 -2.03 2.38 1.98
C LEU A 35 -0.92 1.72 2.80
N ILE A 36 0.28 2.27 2.76
CA ILE A 36 1.41 1.81 3.56
C ILE A 36 1.93 2.98 4.36
N PHE A 37 1.83 2.88 5.68
CA PHE A 37 2.26 3.90 6.63
C PHE A 37 3.38 3.38 7.54
N ASP A 38 4.21 4.28 8.04
CA ASP A 38 5.25 3.94 9.03
C ASP A 38 4.70 3.92 10.46
N ASN A 39 3.62 4.63 10.71
CA ASN A 39 3.00 4.75 12.03
C ASN A 39 1.55 5.27 11.91
N ALA A 40 0.80 5.15 13.01
CA ALA A 40 -0.59 5.59 13.07
C ALA A 40 -0.78 7.10 12.82
N LYS A 41 0.21 7.94 13.18
CA LYS A 41 0.12 9.39 12.92
C LYS A 41 0.07 9.71 11.42
N GLN A 42 0.77 8.93 10.58
CA GLN A 42 0.71 9.09 9.13
C GLN A 42 -0.66 8.71 8.56
N MET A 43 -1.43 7.87 9.23
CA MET A 43 -2.79 7.52 8.78
C MET A 43 -3.73 8.73 8.78
N GLU A 44 -3.49 9.72 9.64
CA GLU A 44 -4.29 10.95 9.69
C GLU A 44 -4.14 11.80 8.41
N LEU A 45 -3.06 11.62 7.64
CA LEU A 45 -2.88 12.30 6.34
C LEU A 45 -4.01 12.01 5.35
N VAL A 46 -4.67 10.87 5.48
CA VAL A 46 -5.82 10.51 4.61
C VAL A 46 -6.99 11.49 4.81
N LYS A 47 -7.09 12.09 5.98
CA LYS A 47 -8.14 13.07 6.34
C LYS A 47 -7.71 14.51 6.09
N ASP A 48 -6.43 14.75 5.76
CA ASP A 48 -5.89 16.09 5.56
C ASP A 48 -6.34 16.68 4.22
N THR A 49 -7.23 17.65 4.27
CA THR A 49 -7.76 18.34 3.10
C THR A 49 -6.81 19.37 2.50
N THR A 50 -5.71 19.68 3.17
CA THR A 50 -4.69 20.66 2.72
C THR A 50 -3.65 20.03 1.80
N ILE A 51 -3.62 18.71 1.67
CA ILE A 51 -2.73 18.00 0.76
C ILE A 51 -2.98 18.47 -0.68
N ASP A 52 -1.90 18.84 -1.35
CA ASP A 52 -1.89 19.29 -2.73
C ASP A 52 -1.18 18.36 -3.71
N HIS A 53 -0.62 17.27 -3.19
CA HIS A 53 0.12 16.28 -3.97
C HIS A 53 -0.23 14.86 -3.51
N VAL A 54 -0.61 14.00 -4.45
CA VAL A 54 -0.89 12.57 -4.22
C VAL A 54 -0.24 11.75 -5.32
N VAL A 55 0.33 10.62 -4.95
CA VAL A 55 0.85 9.63 -5.90
C VAL A 55 0.07 8.34 -5.77
N VAL A 56 -0.45 7.85 -6.89
CA VAL A 56 -1.04 6.52 -6.97
C VAL A 56 -0.06 5.58 -7.65
N GLU A 57 0.29 4.50 -6.97
CA GLU A 57 1.25 3.51 -7.43
C GLU A 57 0.54 2.21 -7.84
N LYS A 58 0.77 1.75 -9.06
CA LYS A 58 0.56 0.34 -9.42
C LYS A 58 1.86 -0.40 -9.18
N VAL A 59 1.92 -1.19 -8.11
CA VAL A 59 3.09 -1.99 -7.76
C VAL A 59 2.90 -3.40 -8.29
N TYR A 60 3.65 -3.75 -9.32
CA TYR A 60 3.64 -5.09 -9.92
C TYR A 60 4.63 -5.98 -9.16
N LEU A 61 4.12 -6.69 -8.17
CA LEU A 61 4.93 -7.47 -7.23
C LEU A 61 5.74 -8.57 -7.93
N LYS A 62 5.16 -9.23 -8.94
CA LYS A 62 5.81 -10.32 -9.66
C LYS A 62 6.97 -9.82 -10.53
N SER A 63 6.79 -8.75 -11.30
CA SER A 63 7.85 -8.17 -12.15
C SER A 63 8.83 -7.28 -11.40
N GLY A 64 8.48 -6.85 -10.18
CA GLY A 64 9.31 -5.94 -9.39
C GLY A 64 9.39 -4.54 -9.99
N SER A 65 8.30 -4.05 -10.58
CA SER A 65 8.20 -2.72 -11.19
C SER A 65 7.05 -1.90 -10.58
N VAL A 66 7.16 -0.59 -10.67
CA VAL A 66 6.17 0.36 -10.16
C VAL A 66 5.85 1.38 -11.24
N LYS A 67 4.56 1.58 -11.50
CA LYS A 67 4.04 2.66 -12.31
C LYS A 67 3.36 3.66 -11.38
N GLN A 68 3.82 4.91 -11.41
CA GLN A 68 3.33 5.98 -10.57
C GLN A 68 2.53 6.98 -11.38
N TYR A 69 1.38 7.37 -10.89
CA TYR A 69 0.55 8.45 -11.41
C TYR A 69 0.60 9.59 -10.39
N LEU A 70 1.15 10.73 -10.80
CA LEU A 70 1.33 11.89 -9.94
C LEU A 70 0.17 12.87 -10.15
N PHE A 71 -0.48 13.21 -9.07
CA PHE A 71 -1.56 14.18 -9.04
C PHE A 71 -1.16 15.39 -8.21
N ASN A 72 -1.41 16.58 -8.73
CA ASN A 72 -1.22 17.83 -8.01
C ASN A 72 -2.52 18.64 -8.04
N ARG A 73 -2.73 19.44 -7.00
CA ARG A 73 -3.83 20.39 -6.94
C ARG A 73 -3.43 21.66 -7.65
N ILE A 74 -4.04 21.95 -8.79
CA ILE A 74 -3.78 23.14 -9.62
C ILE A 74 -5.07 23.93 -9.72
N ASN A 75 -5.05 25.18 -9.26
CA ASN A 75 -6.25 26.05 -9.21
C ASN A 75 -7.45 25.38 -8.51
N GLY A 76 -7.18 24.65 -7.42
CA GLY A 76 -8.20 23.95 -6.62
C GLY A 76 -8.67 22.61 -7.20
N GLN A 77 -8.23 22.21 -8.39
CA GLN A 77 -8.61 20.96 -9.04
C GLN A 77 -7.47 19.94 -9.03
N TRP A 78 -7.79 18.67 -8.82
CA TRP A 78 -6.82 17.57 -8.94
C TRP A 78 -6.53 17.30 -10.41
N MET A 79 -5.27 17.40 -10.79
CA MET A 79 -4.81 17.13 -12.14
C MET A 79 -3.66 16.12 -12.12
N MET A 80 -3.73 15.12 -12.99
CA MET A 80 -2.60 14.24 -13.22
C MET A 80 -1.52 14.99 -14.00
N THR A 81 -0.32 15.07 -13.43
CA THR A 81 0.78 15.86 -13.99
C THR A 81 1.87 15.02 -14.64
N SER A 82 2.04 13.77 -14.20
CA SER A 82 3.01 12.88 -14.83
C SER A 82 2.72 11.41 -14.53
N ILE A 83 3.29 10.54 -15.37
CA ILE A 83 3.39 9.11 -15.14
C ILE A 83 4.87 8.76 -15.13
N ASN A 84 5.30 8.05 -14.09
CA ASN A 84 6.67 7.58 -13.95
C ASN A 84 6.71 6.06 -13.86
N TYR A 85 7.79 5.49 -14.37
CA TYR A 85 8.09 4.06 -14.24
C TYR A 85 9.40 3.91 -13.49
N LYS A 86 9.45 3.02 -12.52
CA LYS A 86 10.68 2.72 -11.79
C LYS A 86 10.71 1.27 -11.30
N PRO A 87 11.88 0.71 -11.08
CA PRO A 87 11.99 -0.59 -10.45
C PRO A 87 11.55 -0.51 -8.98
N MET A 88 10.98 -1.60 -8.45
CA MET A 88 10.45 -1.66 -7.08
C MET A 88 11.53 -1.42 -6.02
N TYR A 89 12.80 -1.74 -6.30
CA TYR A 89 13.90 -1.49 -5.34
C TYR A 89 14.19 0.01 -5.12
N GLN A 90 13.71 0.91 -5.99
CA GLN A 90 13.77 2.36 -5.82
C GLN A 90 12.54 2.94 -5.12
N ASN A 91 11.57 2.09 -4.76
CA ASN A 91 10.40 2.54 -4.02
C ASN A 91 10.76 2.86 -2.56
N LEU A 92 10.06 3.82 -1.99
CA LEU A 92 10.23 4.22 -0.57
C LEU A 92 9.92 3.07 0.39
N ASN A 93 9.09 2.12 -0.01
CA ASN A 93 8.74 0.91 0.74
C ASN A 93 9.45 -0.35 0.22
N ALA A 94 10.56 -0.24 -0.53
CA ALA A 94 11.18 -1.35 -1.25
C ALA A 94 11.45 -2.58 -0.36
N SER A 95 12.02 -2.38 0.82
CA SER A 95 12.31 -3.46 1.78
C SER A 95 11.03 -4.18 2.22
N PHE A 96 9.97 -3.43 2.53
CA PHE A 96 8.69 -3.97 2.92
C PHE A 96 7.99 -4.67 1.74
N LEU A 97 8.00 -4.08 0.56
CA LEU A 97 7.38 -4.65 -0.65
C LEU A 97 8.04 -5.97 -1.07
N LYS A 98 9.36 -6.08 -0.90
CA LYS A 98 10.10 -7.34 -1.12
C LYS A 98 9.63 -8.43 -0.16
N PHE A 99 9.45 -8.10 1.10
CA PHE A 99 8.90 -8.99 2.12
C PHE A 99 7.43 -9.33 1.81
N TYR A 100 6.58 -8.30 1.60
CA TYR A 100 5.15 -8.45 1.38
C TYR A 100 4.83 -9.38 0.22
N ARG A 101 5.58 -9.32 -0.87
CA ARG A 101 5.41 -10.23 -2.02
C ARG A 101 5.44 -11.70 -1.63
N GLN A 102 6.35 -12.09 -0.76
CA GLN A 102 6.42 -13.47 -0.28
C GLN A 102 5.34 -13.74 0.77
N PHE A 103 5.12 -12.80 1.68
CA PHE A 103 4.11 -12.92 2.72
C PHE A 103 2.70 -13.12 2.14
N ALA A 104 2.36 -12.44 1.05
CA ALA A 104 1.05 -12.53 0.42
C ALA A 104 0.82 -13.80 -0.42
N THR A 105 1.89 -14.56 -0.75
CA THR A 105 1.78 -15.68 -1.72
C THR A 105 2.28 -17.02 -1.20
N ASP A 106 3.05 -17.04 -0.11
CA ASP A 106 3.66 -18.24 0.46
C ASP A 106 3.18 -18.43 1.90
N THR A 107 2.30 -19.40 2.10
CA THR A 107 1.70 -19.71 3.41
C THR A 107 2.76 -20.14 4.43
N ALA A 108 3.77 -20.91 4.01
CA ALA A 108 4.84 -21.33 4.91
C ALA A 108 5.76 -20.17 5.31
N PHE A 109 6.00 -19.24 4.36
CA PHE A 109 6.69 -17.98 4.66
C PHE A 109 5.86 -17.12 5.61
N GLN A 110 4.57 -16.98 5.36
CA GLN A 110 3.64 -16.24 6.20
C GLN A 110 3.69 -16.72 7.65
N TYR A 111 3.57 -18.04 7.85
CA TYR A 111 3.62 -18.66 9.17
C TYR A 111 4.92 -18.34 9.95
N ARG A 112 6.08 -18.36 9.28
CA ARG A 112 7.38 -18.02 9.91
C ARG A 112 7.55 -16.53 10.23
N HIS A 113 6.62 -15.70 9.80
CA HIS A 113 6.64 -14.24 10.00
C HIS A 113 5.45 -13.73 10.81
N LEU A 114 4.83 -14.61 11.59
CA LEU A 114 3.83 -14.25 12.58
C LEU A 114 4.51 -14.02 13.94
N HIS A 115 4.15 -12.95 14.60
CA HIS A 115 4.44 -12.80 16.03
C HIS A 115 3.60 -13.80 16.83
N ASN A 116 4.07 -14.22 17.99
CA ASN A 116 3.31 -15.12 18.85
C ASN A 116 3.05 -14.44 20.19
N PRO A 117 1.77 -14.09 20.49
CA PRO A 117 0.60 -14.11 19.60
C PRO A 117 0.53 -12.91 18.66
N VAL A 118 -0.27 -13.01 17.58
CA VAL A 118 -0.72 -11.86 16.78
C VAL A 118 -1.92 -11.24 17.47
N MET A 119 -1.89 -9.95 17.75
CA MET A 119 -3.03 -9.23 18.28
C MET A 119 -4.13 -9.10 17.24
N PHE A 120 -5.37 -9.35 17.62
CA PHE A 120 -6.54 -9.29 16.75
C PHE A 120 -7.54 -8.24 17.24
N THR A 121 -8.15 -7.52 16.30
CA THR A 121 -9.34 -6.71 16.51
C THR A 121 -10.27 -6.92 15.31
N GLY A 122 -11.51 -7.23 15.56
CA GLY A 122 -12.51 -7.46 14.51
C GLY A 122 -13.93 -7.24 15.02
N PRO A 123 -14.94 -7.37 14.15
CA PRO A 123 -16.33 -7.29 14.54
C PRO A 123 -16.66 -8.30 15.64
N ASP A 124 -17.51 -7.91 16.57
CA ASP A 124 -18.05 -8.82 17.57
C ASP A 124 -19.18 -9.64 16.91
N PRO A 125 -19.12 -10.99 16.90
CA PRO A 125 -20.15 -11.81 16.29
C PRO A 125 -21.49 -11.72 17.02
N ASP A 126 -21.50 -11.28 18.27
CA ASP A 126 -22.71 -11.18 19.12
C ASP A 126 -23.31 -9.77 19.16
N ASP A 127 -22.60 -8.76 18.63
CA ASP A 127 -23.04 -7.36 18.60
C ASP A 127 -22.50 -6.63 17.35
N ASP A 128 -23.37 -6.37 16.40
CA ASP A 128 -23.07 -5.71 15.12
C ASP A 128 -22.44 -4.29 15.26
N PHE A 129 -22.53 -3.68 16.42
CA PHE A 129 -22.02 -2.32 16.69
C PHE A 129 -20.74 -2.30 17.53
N SER A 130 -20.26 -3.46 17.94
CA SER A 130 -19.05 -3.57 18.78
C SER A 130 -17.91 -4.28 18.06
N THR A 131 -16.72 -4.17 18.65
CA THR A 131 -15.53 -4.88 18.19
C THR A 131 -14.96 -5.71 19.34
N MET A 132 -14.53 -6.90 19.01
CA MET A 132 -13.81 -7.77 19.94
C MET A 132 -12.30 -7.66 19.70
N THR A 133 -11.54 -7.84 20.77
CA THR A 133 -10.08 -7.98 20.71
C THR A 133 -9.67 -9.35 21.21
N GLY A 134 -8.61 -9.90 20.65
CA GLY A 134 -8.11 -11.21 21.04
C GLY A 134 -6.67 -11.43 20.61
N GLU A 135 -6.23 -12.65 20.79
CA GLU A 135 -4.90 -13.11 20.44
C GLU A 135 -5.01 -14.31 19.51
N ILE A 136 -4.31 -14.26 18.39
CA ILE A 136 -4.23 -15.36 17.40
C ILE A 136 -2.90 -16.05 17.60
N ALA A 137 -2.95 -17.30 18.05
CA ALA A 137 -1.77 -18.17 18.05
C ALA A 137 -1.41 -18.55 16.61
N PRO A 138 -0.11 -18.73 16.26
CA PRO A 138 0.28 -19.09 14.92
C PRO A 138 -0.45 -20.32 14.36
N GLU A 139 -0.75 -21.29 15.19
CA GLU A 139 -1.44 -22.53 14.81
C GLU A 139 -2.86 -22.29 14.30
N THR A 140 -3.52 -21.25 14.81
CA THR A 140 -4.89 -20.87 14.43
C THR A 140 -4.94 -19.85 13.30
N TRP A 141 -3.80 -19.28 12.92
CA TRP A 141 -3.68 -18.26 11.89
C TRP A 141 -4.43 -18.59 10.58
N PRO A 142 -4.41 -19.82 10.04
CA PRO A 142 -5.10 -20.13 8.78
C PRO A 142 -6.60 -19.81 8.79
N ALA A 143 -7.25 -19.82 9.97
CA ALA A 143 -8.66 -19.49 10.11
C ALA A 143 -8.92 -17.96 10.05
N PHE A 144 -7.90 -17.14 10.31
CA PHE A 144 -7.98 -15.67 10.33
C PHE A 144 -7.26 -15.00 9.17
N ALA A 145 -6.42 -15.75 8.45
CA ALA A 145 -5.58 -15.22 7.39
C ALA A 145 -6.41 -14.52 6.29
N PRO A 146 -6.24 -13.20 6.10
CA PRO A 146 -6.97 -12.51 5.05
C PRO A 146 -6.44 -12.88 3.67
N GLN A 147 -7.30 -12.78 2.67
CA GLN A 147 -6.87 -12.91 1.29
C GLN A 147 -6.11 -11.64 0.87
N LEU A 148 -4.82 -11.78 0.62
CA LEU A 148 -3.94 -10.67 0.25
C LEU A 148 -3.63 -10.66 -1.25
N PRO A 149 -3.58 -9.48 -1.89
CA PRO A 149 -3.20 -9.37 -3.30
C PRO A 149 -1.71 -9.68 -3.50
N GLY A 150 -1.41 -10.81 -4.15
CA GLY A 150 -0.04 -11.28 -4.37
C GLY A 150 0.59 -10.87 -5.71
N ASN A 151 -0.20 -10.38 -6.66
CA ASN A 151 0.30 -10.00 -8.00
C ASN A 151 0.56 -8.51 -8.15
N MET A 152 -0.37 -7.69 -7.72
CA MET A 152 -0.34 -6.25 -7.86
C MET A 152 -1.09 -5.58 -6.72
N ILE A 153 -0.56 -4.47 -6.23
CA ILE A 153 -1.26 -3.59 -5.29
C ILE A 153 -1.36 -2.18 -5.86
N TYR A 154 -2.38 -1.46 -5.40
CA TYR A 154 -2.66 -0.08 -5.76
C TYR A 154 -2.47 0.79 -4.54
N ASN A 155 -1.25 1.28 -4.37
CA ASN A 155 -0.86 2.02 -3.18
C ASN A 155 -1.02 3.54 -3.39
N ILE A 156 -1.61 4.23 -2.42
CA ILE A 156 -1.77 5.68 -2.47
C ILE A 156 -0.83 6.33 -1.45
N LEU A 157 -0.05 7.31 -1.92
CA LEU A 157 0.86 8.11 -1.12
C LEU A 157 0.33 9.53 -0.99
N TYR A 158 0.17 10.00 0.24
CA TYR A 158 -0.35 11.34 0.59
C TYR A 158 0.76 12.33 0.95
N GLY A 159 1.92 12.26 0.30
CA GLY A 159 3.04 13.16 0.56
C GLY A 159 3.76 12.89 1.89
N GLN A 160 3.53 11.73 2.52
CA GLN A 160 4.24 11.36 3.73
C GLN A 160 5.76 11.35 3.51
N LYS A 161 6.47 11.94 4.47
CA LYS A 161 7.93 11.84 4.52
C LYS A 161 8.30 10.44 5.01
N TYR A 162 9.11 9.75 4.24
CA TYR A 162 9.63 8.44 4.59
C TYR A 162 10.97 8.58 5.30
N ALA A 163 11.07 7.92 6.45
CA ALA A 163 12.34 7.58 7.07
C ALA A 163 12.48 6.06 7.03
N GLU A 164 13.69 5.55 7.27
CA GLU A 164 13.87 4.12 7.46
C GLU A 164 13.08 3.70 8.71
N SER A 165 12.01 2.92 8.50
CA SER A 165 11.06 2.55 9.55
C SER A 165 11.24 1.08 9.92
N THR A 166 11.10 0.79 11.21
CA THR A 166 11.03 -0.57 11.76
C THR A 166 9.59 -1.07 11.87
N GLN A 167 8.60 -0.25 11.50
CA GLN A 167 7.19 -0.59 11.49
C GLN A 167 6.57 -0.25 10.15
N LYS A 168 5.62 -1.07 9.70
CA LYS A 168 4.71 -0.75 8.59
C LYS A 168 3.30 -1.13 8.97
N ILE A 169 2.37 -0.23 8.67
CA ILE A 169 0.93 -0.46 8.75
C ILE A 169 0.45 -0.55 7.30
N PHE A 170 0.06 -1.74 6.90
CA PHE A 170 -0.52 -2.00 5.58
C PHE A 170 -2.04 -2.00 5.73
N VAL A 171 -2.68 -1.08 5.04
CA VAL A 171 -4.14 -0.95 5.03
C VAL A 171 -4.65 -1.32 3.65
N MET A 172 -5.69 -2.14 3.59
CA MET A 172 -6.43 -2.44 2.37
C MET A 172 -7.88 -2.03 2.58
N ARG A 173 -8.37 -1.17 1.70
CA ARG A 173 -9.75 -0.68 1.75
C ARG A 173 -10.48 -0.99 0.46
N GLY A 174 -11.71 -1.46 0.59
CA GLY A 174 -12.62 -1.62 -0.53
C GLY A 174 -13.12 -0.29 -1.06
N ILE A 175 -13.37 -0.22 -2.37
CA ILE A 175 -13.87 1.01 -3.00
C ILE A 175 -15.38 1.17 -2.77
N ALA A 176 -16.14 0.07 -2.75
CA ALA A 176 -17.60 0.11 -2.61
C ALA A 176 -18.18 -1.11 -1.86
N ASN A 177 -17.36 -1.88 -1.16
CA ASN A 177 -17.78 -3.15 -0.55
C ASN A 177 -17.58 -3.22 0.97
N GLY A 178 -17.24 -2.08 1.61
CA GLY A 178 -17.06 -2.02 3.06
C GLY A 178 -15.81 -2.73 3.61
N LEU A 179 -14.98 -3.31 2.73
CA LEU A 179 -13.76 -3.98 3.19
C LEU A 179 -12.82 -2.98 3.85
N GLU A 180 -12.41 -3.27 5.06
CA GLU A 180 -11.32 -2.60 5.75
C GLU A 180 -10.44 -3.66 6.43
N LEU A 181 -9.16 -3.68 6.08
CA LEU A 181 -8.17 -4.59 6.63
C LEU A 181 -6.93 -3.79 6.98
N GLU A 182 -6.43 -3.96 8.20
CA GLU A 182 -5.17 -3.37 8.64
C GLU A 182 -4.23 -4.44 9.19
N LEU A 183 -3.03 -4.51 8.64
CA LEU A 183 -1.96 -5.39 9.10
C LEU A 183 -0.80 -4.55 9.61
N THR A 184 -0.42 -4.71 10.87
CA THR A 184 0.75 -4.06 11.44
C THR A 184 1.94 -5.01 11.47
N PHE A 185 3.00 -4.62 10.78
CA PHE A 185 4.27 -5.34 10.75
C PHE A 185 5.35 -4.57 11.52
N ARG A 186 6.20 -5.30 12.26
CA ARG A 186 7.37 -4.73 12.94
C ARG A 186 8.61 -5.54 12.64
N LYS A 187 9.76 -4.89 12.53
CA LYS A 187 11.05 -5.57 12.43
C LYS A 187 11.48 -6.09 13.81
N GLN A 188 11.71 -7.39 13.88
CA GLN A 188 12.25 -8.07 15.05
C GLN A 188 13.48 -8.88 14.60
N GLY A 189 14.65 -8.59 15.16
CA GLY A 189 15.91 -9.21 14.72
C GLY A 189 16.18 -9.03 13.22
N GLY A 190 15.80 -7.88 12.65
CA GLY A 190 15.98 -7.57 11.22
C GLY A 190 14.91 -8.17 10.29
N LYS A 191 13.99 -9.00 10.80
CA LYS A 191 12.92 -9.63 10.03
C LYS A 191 11.58 -8.93 10.27
N TRP A 192 10.79 -8.77 9.24
CA TRP A 192 9.41 -8.31 9.37
C TRP A 192 8.54 -9.40 9.98
N MET A 193 7.80 -9.05 11.03
CA MET A 193 6.85 -9.93 11.71
C MET A 193 5.48 -9.26 11.73
N LEU A 194 4.42 -9.99 11.42
CA LEU A 194 3.05 -9.53 11.61
C LEU A 194 2.75 -9.55 13.11
N THR A 195 2.39 -8.40 13.67
CA THR A 195 2.12 -8.23 15.11
C THR A 195 0.65 -7.94 15.41
N LYS A 196 -0.09 -7.40 14.43
CA LYS A 196 -1.49 -7.04 14.63
C LYS A 196 -2.30 -7.21 13.34
N LEU A 197 -3.52 -7.72 13.48
CA LEU A 197 -4.57 -7.82 12.47
C LEU A 197 -5.81 -7.08 12.95
N ASN A 198 -6.30 -6.12 12.16
CA ASN A 198 -7.61 -5.48 12.35
C ASN A 198 -8.46 -5.75 11.08
N GLN A 199 -9.72 -6.12 11.30
CA GLN A 199 -10.71 -6.38 10.24
C GLN A 199 -12.02 -5.66 10.55
#